data_2ac39df0e5c739829fd4ffa0b1a1b424
#
_entry.id   2ac39df0e5c739829fd4ffa0b1a1b424
#
_cell.length_a   1.000
_cell.length_b   1.000
_cell.length_c   1.000
_cell.angle_alpha   90.00
_cell.angle_beta   90.00
_cell.angle_gamma   90.00
#
_symmetry.space_group_name_H-M   'P 1'
#
loop_
_entity.id
_entity.type
_entity.pdbx_description
1 polymer ?
#
loop_
_entity_poly.entity_id
_entity_poly.type
_entity_poly.pdbx_seq_one_letter_code
_entity_poly.pdbx_strand_id
1 'polypeptide(L)'
;MKQQFVDEDKSSVTSGGTAADRAERLTRTIRDQSFPNVRPRDSATLILIDRAEAVPKVLLGRRHQRHRFLPGKFVFPGGRIEPADRLMAVAAPLHRHQITTLMRKLKRPNATKAAAFALAAVRETYEETGLMLGVPAAGAIPTPPGPWEAFAKAGILPDLSAVHFVARAITPPKRPLRFDSRFFAADVSAIARREDGFVGPDKELVELVWLPITEARQLDMPGITAVVLEELQDRIAAGMSHDHPVPLYRMLQKRFVREIL
;
A
#
# COMPACT_ATOMS: atom_id res chain seq x y z
N MET A 1 -43.51 -7.25 26.71
CA MET A 1 -42.28 -8.07 26.77
C MET A 1 -41.15 -7.26 26.17
N LYS A 2 -40.33 -6.61 27.03
CA LYS A 2 -39.24 -5.73 26.59
C LYS A 2 -38.00 -6.58 26.45
N GLN A 3 -37.43 -6.65 25.25
CA GLN A 3 -36.17 -7.30 24.97
C GLN A 3 -35.06 -6.27 25.26
N GLN A 4 -34.27 -6.54 26.29
CA GLN A 4 -33.07 -5.80 26.63
C GLN A 4 -31.99 -6.14 25.58
N PHE A 5 -31.53 -5.13 24.86
CA PHE A 5 -30.26 -5.19 24.14
C PHE A 5 -29.15 -5.04 25.17
N VAL A 6 -28.32 -6.07 25.25
CA VAL A 6 -27.09 -6.07 26.04
C VAL A 6 -26.07 -5.24 25.28
N ASP A 7 -25.61 -4.16 25.90
CA ASP A 7 -24.47 -3.36 25.48
C ASP A 7 -23.20 -4.22 25.61
N GLU A 8 -22.65 -4.71 24.49
CA GLU A 8 -21.31 -5.31 24.48
C GLU A 8 -20.24 -4.21 24.41
N ASP A 9 -19.67 -4.03 25.53
CA ASP A 9 -18.33 -3.54 25.91
C ASP A 9 -17.45 -2.92 24.81
N LYS A 10 -17.54 -1.57 24.69
CA LYS A 10 -16.55 -0.73 24.01
C LYS A 10 -15.39 -0.40 24.93
N SER A 11 -14.61 -1.38 25.36
CA SER A 11 -13.40 -1.11 26.14
C SER A 11 -12.14 -1.59 25.40
N SER A 12 -11.17 -0.65 25.32
CA SER A 12 -9.75 -0.82 25.01
C SER A 12 -9.34 -1.07 23.55
N VAL A 13 -9.37 -0.01 22.74
CA VAL A 13 -8.47 0.10 21.58
C VAL A 13 -7.35 1.09 21.91
N THR A 14 -6.47 0.69 22.83
CA THR A 14 -5.22 1.40 23.11
C THR A 14 -4.07 0.39 23.18
N SER A 15 -3.10 0.61 22.35
CA SER A 15 -1.82 -0.04 22.06
C SER A 15 -1.84 -0.95 20.84
N GLY A 16 -1.00 -0.62 19.86
CA GLY A 16 -0.67 -1.51 18.75
C GLY A 16 -0.09 -2.80 19.35
N GLY A 17 -0.73 -3.94 19.06
CA GLY A 17 -0.28 -5.23 19.54
C GLY A 17 1.14 -5.56 19.09
N THR A 18 1.81 -6.48 19.76
CA THR A 18 3.15 -6.94 19.38
C THR A 18 3.17 -7.49 17.95
N ALA A 19 4.35 -7.63 17.38
CA ALA A 19 4.53 -8.25 16.07
C ALA A 19 3.91 -9.66 15.98
N ALA A 20 3.92 -10.42 17.08
CA ALA A 20 3.27 -11.73 17.20
C ALA A 20 1.74 -11.61 17.16
N ASP A 21 1.18 -10.64 17.87
CA ASP A 21 -0.28 -10.39 17.90
C ASP A 21 -0.82 -10.04 16.51
N ARG A 22 -0.06 -9.29 15.71
CA ARG A 22 -0.42 -8.94 14.31
C ARG A 22 -0.60 -10.18 13.45
N ALA A 23 0.35 -11.11 13.50
CA ALA A 23 0.28 -12.37 12.74
C ALA A 23 -0.86 -13.27 13.24
N GLU A 24 -1.09 -13.31 14.56
CA GLU A 24 -2.16 -14.11 15.14
C GLU A 24 -3.55 -13.56 14.77
N ARG A 25 -3.78 -12.24 14.80
CA ARG A 25 -5.03 -11.62 14.32
C ARG A 25 -5.30 -11.97 12.86
N LEU A 26 -4.29 -11.90 12.00
CA LEU A 26 -4.42 -12.34 10.61
C LEU A 26 -4.76 -13.84 10.53
N THR A 27 -4.22 -14.68 11.41
CA THR A 27 -4.51 -16.11 11.44
C THR A 27 -5.97 -16.38 11.80
N ARG A 28 -6.48 -15.72 12.82
CA ARG A 28 -7.87 -15.89 13.32
C ARG A 28 -8.94 -15.32 12.39
N THR A 29 -8.59 -14.43 11.47
CA THR A 29 -9.56 -13.85 10.54
C THR A 29 -10.26 -14.95 9.74
N ILE A 30 -11.58 -15.02 9.82
CA ILE A 30 -12.40 -15.96 9.05
C ILE A 30 -12.31 -15.62 7.55
N ARG A 31 -12.08 -16.64 6.73
CA ARG A 31 -11.92 -16.49 5.27
C ARG A 31 -12.66 -17.59 4.53
N ASP A 32 -13.36 -17.19 3.48
CA ASP A 32 -13.84 -18.16 2.51
C ASP A 32 -12.63 -18.84 1.83
N GLN A 33 -12.58 -20.15 1.85
CA GLN A 33 -11.52 -21.00 1.30
C GLN A 33 -12.03 -21.91 0.17
N SER A 34 -13.19 -21.59 -0.41
CA SER A 34 -13.82 -22.39 -1.46
C SER A 34 -13.17 -22.24 -2.83
N PHE A 35 -12.31 -21.23 -3.02
CA PHE A 35 -11.71 -20.91 -4.32
C PHE A 35 -10.49 -21.80 -4.64
N PRO A 36 -10.20 -21.99 -5.94
CA PRO A 36 -8.98 -22.66 -6.39
C PRO A 36 -7.71 -21.97 -5.86
N ASN A 37 -6.64 -22.72 -5.66
CA ASN A 37 -5.37 -22.14 -5.22
C ASN A 37 -4.61 -21.54 -6.41
N VAL A 38 -4.93 -20.28 -6.74
CA VAL A 38 -4.25 -19.54 -7.81
C VAL A 38 -2.91 -18.94 -7.33
N ARG A 39 -2.02 -18.67 -8.26
CA ARG A 39 -0.72 -18.05 -8.00
C ARG A 39 -0.88 -16.59 -7.60
N PRO A 40 -0.20 -16.09 -6.55
CA PRO A 40 -0.19 -14.66 -6.24
C PRO A 40 0.40 -13.85 -7.39
N ARG A 41 -0.22 -12.71 -7.70
CA ARG A 41 0.28 -11.73 -8.67
C ARG A 41 1.08 -10.66 -7.95
N ASP A 42 2.20 -10.25 -8.53
CA ASP A 42 2.99 -9.13 -8.02
C ASP A 42 2.16 -7.84 -8.05
N SER A 43 2.11 -7.12 -6.94
CA SER A 43 1.43 -5.83 -6.79
C SER A 43 2.19 -4.90 -5.87
N ALA A 44 1.85 -3.61 -5.95
CA ALA A 44 2.41 -2.57 -5.12
C ALA A 44 1.33 -1.57 -4.70
N THR A 45 1.53 -0.96 -3.55
CA THR A 45 0.58 -0.07 -2.89
C THR A 45 1.34 1.06 -2.25
N LEU A 46 0.85 2.30 -2.35
CA LEU A 46 1.46 3.47 -1.74
C LEU A 46 0.59 4.02 -0.61
N ILE A 47 1.22 4.31 0.52
CA ILE A 47 0.62 4.98 1.66
C ILE A 47 1.16 6.42 1.67
N LEU A 48 0.30 7.39 1.43
CA LEU A 48 0.66 8.79 1.58
C LEU A 48 0.48 9.20 3.04
N ILE A 49 1.49 9.89 3.58
CA ILE A 49 1.54 10.32 4.97
C ILE A 49 1.60 11.85 4.98
N ASP A 50 0.68 12.47 5.69
CA ASP A 50 0.74 13.89 6.03
C ASP A 50 1.24 14.03 7.47
N ARG A 51 2.40 14.68 7.63
CA ARG A 51 3.06 14.95 8.91
C ARG A 51 3.12 16.44 9.24
N ALA A 52 2.30 17.27 8.60
CA ALA A 52 2.25 18.69 8.87
C ALA A 52 1.73 19.00 10.29
N GLU A 53 0.89 18.14 10.83
CA GLU A 53 0.37 18.24 12.19
C GLU A 53 1.09 17.27 13.16
N ALA A 54 0.91 17.49 14.45
CA ALA A 54 1.52 16.64 15.49
C ALA A 54 1.10 15.16 15.39
N VAL A 55 -0.11 14.89 14.88
CA VAL A 55 -0.61 13.54 14.64
C VAL A 55 -0.59 13.25 13.14
N PRO A 56 0.28 12.33 12.67
CA PRO A 56 0.34 11.98 11.26
C PRO A 56 -0.97 11.40 10.75
N LYS A 57 -1.39 11.87 9.58
CA LYS A 57 -2.57 11.35 8.86
C LYS A 57 -2.13 10.50 7.67
N VAL A 58 -2.97 9.57 7.28
CA VAL A 58 -2.77 8.74 6.08
C VAL A 58 -3.94 8.86 5.13
N LEU A 59 -3.65 8.74 3.82
CA LEU A 59 -4.67 8.71 2.79
C LEU A 59 -5.20 7.30 2.61
N LEU A 60 -6.52 7.17 2.61
CA LEU A 60 -7.25 5.96 2.25
C LEU A 60 -8.34 6.29 1.23
N GLY A 61 -8.58 5.36 0.31
CA GLY A 61 -9.67 5.43 -0.64
C GLY A 61 -10.74 4.37 -0.36
N ARG A 62 -12.01 4.72 -0.47
CA ARG A 62 -13.11 3.74 -0.40
C ARG A 62 -13.39 3.18 -1.78
N ARG A 63 -13.27 1.86 -1.94
CA ARG A 63 -13.54 1.18 -3.20
C ARG A 63 -15.02 1.19 -3.54
N HIS A 64 -15.31 1.28 -4.84
CA HIS A 64 -16.68 1.20 -5.31
C HIS A 64 -17.31 -0.17 -4.98
N GLN A 65 -18.61 -0.18 -4.62
CA GLN A 65 -19.33 -1.41 -4.24
C GLN A 65 -19.41 -2.47 -5.37
N ARG A 66 -19.31 -2.05 -6.65
CA ARG A 66 -19.31 -2.97 -7.80
C ARG A 66 -17.99 -3.70 -8.03
N HIS A 67 -16.93 -3.37 -7.26
CA HIS A 67 -15.65 -4.06 -7.40
C HIS A 67 -15.75 -5.53 -7.01
N ARG A 68 -15.13 -6.39 -7.83
CA ARG A 68 -15.07 -7.85 -7.54
C ARG A 68 -14.19 -8.19 -6.35
N PHE A 69 -13.26 -7.30 -6.00
CA PHE A 69 -12.29 -7.52 -4.92
C PHE A 69 -12.38 -6.40 -3.89
N LEU A 70 -12.69 -6.75 -2.65
CA LEU A 70 -12.84 -5.82 -1.52
C LEU A 70 -13.86 -4.68 -1.79
N PRO A 71 -15.11 -4.98 -2.21
CA PRO A 71 -16.12 -3.95 -2.46
C PRO A 71 -16.40 -3.14 -1.21
N GLY A 72 -16.50 -1.82 -1.34
CA GLY A 72 -16.82 -0.88 -0.27
C GLY A 72 -15.76 -0.70 0.82
N LYS A 73 -14.68 -1.48 0.80
CA LYS A 73 -13.59 -1.39 1.79
C LYS A 73 -12.71 -0.16 1.56
N PHE A 74 -12.18 0.35 2.66
CA PHE A 74 -11.11 1.32 2.60
C PHE A 74 -9.76 0.62 2.34
N VAL A 75 -9.02 1.15 1.37
CA VAL A 75 -7.73 0.61 0.93
C VAL A 75 -6.75 1.76 0.66
N PHE A 76 -5.48 1.44 0.58
CA PHE A 76 -4.50 2.35 -0.01
C PHE A 76 -4.56 2.25 -1.54
N PRO A 77 -4.24 3.30 -2.29
CA PRO A 77 -4.05 3.23 -3.73
C PRO A 77 -3.01 2.17 -4.11
N GLY A 78 -3.29 1.40 -5.16
CA GLY A 78 -2.35 0.38 -5.59
C GLY A 78 -2.93 -0.71 -6.45
N GLY A 79 -2.05 -1.32 -7.26
CA GLY A 79 -2.44 -2.35 -8.19
C GLY A 79 -1.29 -3.23 -8.67
N ARG A 80 -1.38 -3.74 -9.89
CA ARG A 80 -0.42 -4.69 -10.43
C ARG A 80 0.76 -3.97 -11.05
N ILE A 81 1.90 -4.66 -11.05
CA ILE A 81 3.07 -4.19 -11.79
C ILE A 81 2.86 -4.44 -13.27
N GLU A 82 3.14 -3.43 -14.07
CA GLU A 82 3.09 -3.47 -15.52
C GLU A 82 4.50 -3.49 -16.14
N PRO A 83 4.65 -3.97 -17.38
CA PRO A 83 5.94 -3.93 -18.08
C PRO A 83 6.52 -2.51 -18.19
N ALA A 84 5.66 -1.50 -18.39
CA ALA A 84 6.03 -0.09 -18.50
C ALA A 84 6.71 0.44 -17.21
N ASP A 85 6.35 -0.08 -16.02
CA ASP A 85 6.97 0.32 -14.77
C ASP A 85 8.47 0.03 -14.69
N ARG A 86 8.97 -0.92 -15.50
CA ARG A 86 10.41 -1.25 -15.58
C ARG A 86 11.20 -0.33 -16.50
N LEU A 87 10.50 0.43 -17.33
CA LEU A 87 11.07 1.25 -18.37
C LEU A 87 11.02 2.75 -18.03
N MET A 88 10.22 3.11 -17.02
CA MET A 88 10.08 4.51 -16.60
C MET A 88 11.36 5.02 -15.95
N ALA A 89 11.82 6.17 -16.44
CA ALA A 89 12.94 6.90 -15.84
C ALA A 89 12.55 7.52 -14.49
N VAL A 90 13.53 7.74 -13.62
CA VAL A 90 13.35 8.36 -12.31
C VAL A 90 14.32 9.51 -12.10
N ALA A 91 13.92 10.54 -11.35
CA ALA A 91 14.78 11.65 -10.96
C ALA A 91 15.84 11.18 -9.95
N ALA A 92 15.43 10.37 -8.97
CA ALA A 92 16.33 9.72 -8.04
C ALA A 92 15.88 8.27 -7.78
N PRO A 93 16.83 7.34 -7.63
CA PRO A 93 16.52 5.93 -7.42
C PRO A 93 16.02 5.69 -5.98
N LEU A 94 15.36 4.54 -5.80
CA LEU A 94 15.04 4.02 -4.48
C LEU A 94 16.33 3.75 -3.69
N HIS A 95 16.30 4.00 -2.38
CA HIS A 95 17.45 3.79 -1.50
C HIS A 95 18.05 2.38 -1.64
N ARG A 96 19.38 2.28 -1.67
CA ARG A 96 20.11 1.03 -1.95
C ARG A 96 19.69 -0.13 -1.04
N HIS A 97 19.53 0.13 0.27
CA HIS A 97 19.11 -0.90 1.22
C HIS A 97 17.71 -1.45 0.86
N GLN A 98 16.80 -0.60 0.45
CA GLN A 98 15.44 -1.02 0.08
C GLN A 98 15.43 -1.84 -1.23
N ILE A 99 16.25 -1.49 -2.22
CA ILE A 99 16.45 -2.31 -3.42
C ILE A 99 16.92 -3.72 -3.02
N THR A 100 17.93 -3.80 -2.14
CA THR A 100 18.45 -5.08 -1.66
C THR A 100 17.37 -5.89 -0.93
N THR A 101 16.59 -5.24 -0.06
CA THR A 101 15.50 -5.86 0.70
C THR A 101 14.37 -6.33 -0.22
N LEU A 102 13.98 -5.53 -1.22
CA LEU A 102 12.98 -5.91 -2.22
C LEU A 102 13.39 -7.13 -3.04
N MET A 103 14.70 -7.31 -3.30
CA MET A 103 15.21 -8.47 -4.02
C MET A 103 15.14 -9.76 -3.21
N ARG A 104 15.06 -9.68 -1.87
CA ARG A 104 14.97 -10.88 -1.03
C ARG A 104 13.71 -11.68 -1.34
N LYS A 105 13.87 -12.99 -1.44
CA LYS A 105 12.79 -13.94 -1.77
C LYS A 105 12.06 -13.65 -3.10
N LEU A 106 12.68 -12.93 -4.05
CA LEU A 106 12.21 -12.84 -5.43
C LEU A 106 12.73 -14.02 -6.25
N LYS A 107 11.89 -14.53 -7.15
CA LYS A 107 12.38 -15.35 -8.27
C LYS A 107 13.13 -14.44 -9.23
N ARG A 108 14.37 -14.77 -9.56
CA ARG A 108 15.24 -13.99 -10.46
C ARG A 108 15.33 -12.52 -9.98
N PRO A 109 16.00 -12.28 -8.84
CA PRO A 109 16.16 -10.95 -8.28
C PRO A 109 16.97 -10.06 -9.23
N ASN A 110 16.49 -8.83 -9.45
CA ASN A 110 17.24 -7.80 -10.12
C ASN A 110 16.75 -6.41 -9.69
N ALA A 111 17.61 -5.40 -9.77
CA ALA A 111 17.35 -4.05 -9.27
C ALA A 111 16.22 -3.35 -10.05
N THR A 112 16.16 -3.53 -11.38
CA THR A 112 15.10 -2.95 -12.22
C THR A 112 13.72 -3.48 -11.82
N LYS A 113 13.61 -4.80 -11.57
CA LYS A 113 12.36 -5.38 -11.07
C LYS A 113 12.02 -4.86 -9.68
N ALA A 114 13.01 -4.67 -8.81
CA ALA A 114 12.81 -4.13 -7.47
C ALA A 114 12.30 -2.68 -7.53
N ALA A 115 12.89 -1.82 -8.36
CA ALA A 115 12.43 -0.44 -8.55
C ALA A 115 11.02 -0.38 -9.18
N ALA A 116 10.69 -1.30 -10.09
CA ALA A 116 9.37 -1.35 -10.73
C ALA A 116 8.21 -1.53 -9.72
N PHE A 117 8.44 -2.12 -8.54
CA PHE A 117 7.40 -2.16 -7.49
C PHE A 117 7.08 -0.75 -6.97
N ALA A 118 8.09 0.06 -6.67
CA ALA A 118 7.86 1.42 -6.21
C ALA A 118 7.25 2.30 -7.31
N LEU A 119 7.71 2.14 -8.56
CA LEU A 119 7.12 2.83 -9.71
C LEU A 119 5.65 2.45 -9.91
N ALA A 120 5.30 1.16 -9.86
CA ALA A 120 3.89 0.73 -9.92
C ALA A 120 3.05 1.39 -8.83
N ALA A 121 3.56 1.48 -7.58
CA ALA A 121 2.85 2.14 -6.50
C ALA A 121 2.62 3.64 -6.77
N VAL A 122 3.60 4.34 -7.34
CA VAL A 122 3.48 5.74 -7.77
C VAL A 122 2.46 5.90 -8.90
N ARG A 123 2.52 5.06 -9.94
CA ARG A 123 1.58 5.08 -11.07
C ARG A 123 0.14 4.84 -10.63
N GLU A 124 -0.10 3.78 -9.89
CA GLU A 124 -1.44 3.42 -9.38
C GLU A 124 -2.01 4.52 -8.48
N THR A 125 -1.16 5.17 -7.66
CA THR A 125 -1.59 6.32 -6.86
C THR A 125 -2.11 7.43 -7.75
N TYR A 126 -1.41 7.76 -8.83
CA TYR A 126 -1.91 8.76 -9.77
C TYR A 126 -3.20 8.30 -10.46
N GLU A 127 -3.25 7.09 -10.99
CA GLU A 127 -4.40 6.57 -11.72
C GLU A 127 -5.68 6.51 -10.87
N GLU A 128 -5.55 6.23 -9.58
CA GLU A 128 -6.68 6.13 -8.66
C GLU A 128 -7.04 7.43 -7.96
N THR A 129 -6.10 8.39 -7.82
CA THR A 129 -6.29 9.59 -6.98
C THR A 129 -5.98 10.92 -7.66
N GLY A 130 -5.32 10.92 -8.81
CA GLY A 130 -4.82 12.15 -9.45
C GLY A 130 -3.58 12.75 -8.79
N LEU A 131 -2.94 12.08 -7.85
CA LEU A 131 -1.77 12.57 -7.12
C LEU A 131 -0.48 12.09 -7.79
N MET A 132 0.26 12.99 -8.45
CA MET A 132 1.55 12.70 -9.08
C MET A 132 2.70 12.92 -8.10
N LEU A 133 3.44 11.85 -7.79
CA LEU A 133 4.66 11.94 -6.98
C LEU A 133 5.89 12.08 -7.88
N GLY A 134 6.77 12.99 -7.53
CA GLY A 134 8.01 13.24 -8.27
C GLY A 134 8.49 14.67 -8.17
N VAL A 135 9.28 15.08 -9.14
CA VAL A 135 9.81 16.44 -9.23
C VAL A 135 9.67 16.97 -10.67
N PRO A 136 9.64 18.30 -10.89
CA PRO A 136 9.68 18.87 -12.21
C PRO A 136 10.91 18.40 -12.99
N ALA A 137 10.72 17.95 -14.22
CA ALA A 137 11.81 17.53 -15.09
C ALA A 137 12.45 18.75 -15.78
N ALA A 138 13.78 18.72 -15.92
CA ALA A 138 14.50 19.78 -16.63
C ALA A 138 14.40 19.71 -18.16
N GLY A 139 13.73 18.70 -18.72
CA GLY A 139 13.61 18.49 -20.16
C GLY A 139 12.62 17.39 -20.51
N ALA A 140 12.69 16.90 -21.76
CA ALA A 140 11.81 15.82 -22.21
C ALA A 140 12.06 14.54 -21.39
N ILE A 141 10.98 13.92 -20.95
CA ILE A 141 11.02 12.68 -20.17
C ILE A 141 10.90 11.49 -21.15
N PRO A 142 11.93 10.64 -21.26
CA PRO A 142 11.79 9.36 -21.96
C PRO A 142 10.74 8.51 -21.25
N THR A 143 9.59 8.29 -21.89
CA THR A 143 8.43 7.70 -21.25
C THR A 143 7.97 6.48 -22.04
N PRO A 144 7.76 5.33 -21.41
CA PRO A 144 7.12 4.21 -22.08
C PRO A 144 5.67 4.57 -22.43
N PRO A 145 5.13 4.04 -23.51
CA PRO A 145 3.73 4.29 -23.89
C PRO A 145 2.76 3.79 -22.82
N GLY A 146 1.60 4.46 -22.74
CA GLY A 146 0.51 4.09 -21.83
C GLY A 146 0.47 4.93 -20.56
N PRO A 147 0.30 4.33 -19.37
CA PRO A 147 -0.05 5.06 -18.13
C PRO A 147 0.92 6.17 -17.74
N TRP A 148 2.20 6.04 -18.09
CA TRP A 148 3.24 7.03 -17.78
C TRP A 148 3.22 8.29 -18.65
N GLU A 149 2.45 8.30 -19.76
CA GLU A 149 2.35 9.48 -20.64
C GLU A 149 1.82 10.72 -19.90
N ALA A 150 0.97 10.53 -18.91
CA ALA A 150 0.46 11.64 -18.11
C ALA A 150 1.58 12.36 -17.33
N PHE A 151 2.55 11.62 -16.82
CA PHE A 151 3.72 12.17 -16.13
C PHE A 151 4.59 12.98 -17.11
N ALA A 152 4.83 12.48 -18.31
CA ALA A 152 5.56 13.20 -19.35
C ALA A 152 4.85 14.50 -19.75
N LYS A 153 3.53 14.45 -19.98
CA LYS A 153 2.70 15.63 -20.31
C LYS A 153 2.72 16.67 -19.20
N ALA A 154 2.74 16.22 -17.95
CA ALA A 154 2.82 17.08 -16.78
C ALA A 154 4.24 17.65 -16.54
N GLY A 155 5.26 17.11 -17.22
CA GLY A 155 6.67 17.45 -16.96
C GLY A 155 7.17 16.98 -15.61
N ILE A 156 6.59 15.90 -15.06
CA ILE A 156 6.95 15.34 -13.75
C ILE A 156 7.72 14.04 -13.93
N LEU A 157 8.89 13.96 -13.31
CA LEU A 157 9.72 12.76 -13.26
C LEU A 157 9.58 12.12 -11.89
N PRO A 158 9.18 10.83 -11.77
CA PRO A 158 9.06 10.16 -10.49
C PRO A 158 10.37 10.23 -9.68
N ASP A 159 10.26 10.56 -8.40
CA ASP A 159 11.38 10.55 -7.46
C ASP A 159 11.13 9.44 -6.42
N LEU A 160 12.01 8.44 -6.40
CA LEU A 160 11.88 7.32 -5.48
C LEU A 160 12.75 7.48 -4.22
N SER A 161 13.53 8.56 -4.09
CA SER A 161 14.41 8.76 -2.93
C SER A 161 13.65 8.91 -1.61
N ALA A 162 12.45 9.50 -1.66
CA ALA A 162 11.56 9.68 -0.51
C ALA A 162 10.59 8.50 -0.26
N VAL A 163 10.67 7.44 -1.07
CA VAL A 163 9.77 6.28 -0.95
C VAL A 163 10.35 5.24 0.02
N HIS A 164 9.57 4.79 0.98
CA HIS A 164 9.95 3.81 2.01
C HIS A 164 9.24 2.49 1.80
N PHE A 165 9.98 1.38 1.78
CA PHE A 165 9.39 0.03 1.73
C PHE A 165 8.97 -0.38 3.15
N VAL A 166 7.66 -0.44 3.41
CA VAL A 166 7.08 -0.62 4.75
C VAL A 166 6.87 -2.10 5.09
N ALA A 167 6.25 -2.85 4.17
CA ALA A 167 5.90 -4.24 4.41
C ALA A 167 5.69 -5.01 3.11
N ARG A 168 5.77 -6.34 3.17
CA ARG A 168 5.33 -7.25 2.12
C ARG A 168 4.29 -8.21 2.68
N ALA A 169 3.22 -8.48 1.92
CA ALA A 169 2.22 -9.44 2.34
C ALA A 169 1.74 -10.29 1.17
N ILE A 170 1.57 -11.60 1.41
CA ILE A 170 1.07 -12.54 0.41
C ILE A 170 -0.32 -13.00 0.82
N THR A 171 -1.29 -12.77 -0.07
CA THR A 171 -2.67 -13.24 0.14
C THR A 171 -2.68 -14.76 0.37
N PRO A 172 -3.41 -15.26 1.39
CA PRO A 172 -3.51 -16.69 1.67
C PRO A 172 -3.98 -17.53 0.47
N PRO A 173 -3.70 -18.83 0.46
CA PRO A 173 -4.27 -19.77 -0.50
C PRO A 173 -5.81 -19.75 -0.50
N LYS A 174 -6.39 -20.29 -1.57
CA LYS A 174 -7.85 -20.47 -1.72
C LYS A 174 -8.67 -19.18 -1.58
N ARG A 175 -8.17 -18.09 -2.16
CA ARG A 175 -8.87 -16.80 -2.29
C ARG A 175 -9.18 -16.54 -3.76
N PRO A 176 -10.28 -15.80 -4.09
CA PRO A 176 -10.67 -15.55 -5.48
C PRO A 176 -9.58 -14.82 -6.27
N LEU A 177 -8.88 -13.91 -5.62
CA LEU A 177 -7.70 -13.23 -6.14
C LEU A 177 -6.58 -13.29 -5.10
N ARG A 178 -5.33 -13.46 -5.57
CA ARG A 178 -4.16 -13.47 -4.69
C ARG A 178 -3.11 -12.51 -5.20
N PHE A 179 -2.57 -11.75 -4.28
CA PHE A 179 -1.50 -10.79 -4.52
C PHE A 179 -0.29 -11.08 -3.64
N ASP A 180 0.88 -10.78 -4.15
CA ASP A 180 2.13 -10.64 -3.43
C ASP A 180 2.44 -9.15 -3.41
N SER A 181 1.91 -8.44 -2.40
CA SER A 181 1.86 -6.99 -2.34
C SER A 181 3.05 -6.41 -1.58
N ARG A 182 3.66 -5.36 -2.14
CA ARG A 182 4.67 -4.51 -1.49
C ARG A 182 3.99 -3.20 -1.12
N PHE A 183 4.06 -2.87 0.16
CA PHE A 183 3.52 -1.64 0.69
C PHE A 183 4.64 -0.63 0.85
N PHE A 184 4.49 0.50 0.18
CA PHE A 184 5.41 1.62 0.27
C PHE A 184 4.75 2.78 1.00
N ALA A 185 5.54 3.72 1.50
CA ALA A 185 5.05 4.96 2.06
C ALA A 185 5.87 6.15 1.53
N ALA A 186 5.23 7.27 1.37
CA ALA A 186 5.87 8.55 1.05
C ALA A 186 5.14 9.69 1.76
N ASP A 187 5.88 10.75 2.09
CA ASP A 187 5.29 11.97 2.64
C ASP A 187 4.53 12.74 1.55
N VAL A 188 3.50 13.49 1.92
CA VAL A 188 2.74 14.34 1.00
C VAL A 188 3.58 15.41 0.30
N SER A 189 4.72 15.77 0.86
CA SER A 189 5.69 16.67 0.23
C SER A 189 6.30 16.11 -1.06
N ALA A 190 6.22 14.80 -1.29
CA ALA A 190 6.61 14.16 -2.55
C ALA A 190 5.59 14.35 -3.68
N ILE A 191 4.39 14.90 -3.41
CA ILE A 191 3.37 15.18 -4.42
C ILE A 191 3.74 16.45 -5.17
N ALA A 192 4.16 16.31 -6.42
CA ALA A 192 4.49 17.42 -7.29
C ALA A 192 3.26 18.09 -7.94
N ARG A 193 2.19 17.30 -8.18
CA ARG A 193 0.99 17.77 -8.87
C ARG A 193 -0.25 17.01 -8.39
N ARG A 194 -1.37 17.72 -8.38
CA ARG A 194 -2.72 17.18 -8.11
C ARG A 194 -3.61 17.46 -9.30
N GLU A 195 -4.39 16.48 -9.70
CA GLU A 195 -5.38 16.58 -10.78
C GLU A 195 -6.73 16.07 -10.29
N ASP A 196 -7.80 16.78 -10.64
CA ASP A 196 -9.16 16.43 -10.22
C ASP A 196 -9.81 15.40 -11.17
N GLY A 197 -10.94 14.83 -10.74
CA GLY A 197 -11.76 13.96 -11.58
C GLY A 197 -11.39 12.47 -11.54
N PHE A 198 -10.45 12.08 -10.69
CA PHE A 198 -10.02 10.68 -10.53
C PHE A 198 -10.89 9.89 -9.55
N VAL A 199 -11.56 10.58 -8.62
CA VAL A 199 -12.37 9.99 -7.55
C VAL A 199 -13.83 10.39 -7.74
N GLY A 200 -14.76 9.47 -7.52
CA GLY A 200 -16.19 9.76 -7.65
C GLY A 200 -17.05 8.50 -7.78
N PRO A 201 -18.36 8.68 -7.92
CA PRO A 201 -19.33 7.58 -7.85
C PRO A 201 -19.17 6.49 -8.92
N ASP A 202 -18.53 6.80 -10.05
CA ASP A 202 -18.30 5.87 -11.16
C ASP A 202 -16.83 5.46 -11.31
N LYS A 203 -15.98 5.86 -10.36
CA LYS A 203 -14.53 5.60 -10.35
C LYS A 203 -14.20 4.36 -9.51
N GLU A 204 -12.95 3.93 -9.59
CA GLU A 204 -12.44 2.82 -8.76
C GLU A 204 -12.53 3.15 -7.27
N LEU A 205 -12.07 4.36 -6.90
CA LEU A 205 -12.26 4.94 -5.59
C LEU A 205 -13.37 5.98 -5.64
N VAL A 206 -14.36 5.81 -4.76
CA VAL A 206 -15.54 6.71 -4.70
C VAL A 206 -15.31 7.89 -3.77
N GLU A 207 -14.33 7.78 -2.88
CA GLU A 207 -14.05 8.78 -1.85
C GLU A 207 -12.60 8.62 -1.39
N LEU A 208 -11.96 9.74 -1.02
CA LEU A 208 -10.67 9.78 -0.34
C LEU A 208 -10.82 10.42 1.03
N VAL A 209 -10.16 9.85 2.03
CA VAL A 209 -10.15 10.37 3.40
C VAL A 209 -8.72 10.48 3.92
N TRP A 210 -8.43 11.58 4.63
CA TRP A 210 -7.20 11.76 5.39
C TRP A 210 -7.51 11.63 6.86
N LEU A 211 -6.97 10.61 7.51
CA LEU A 211 -7.26 10.31 8.92
C LEU A 211 -5.99 10.00 9.70
N PRO A 212 -5.95 10.37 10.98
CA PRO A 212 -4.96 9.82 11.92
C PRO A 212 -4.92 8.30 11.83
N ILE A 213 -3.73 7.69 11.95
CA ILE A 213 -3.58 6.22 11.82
C ILE A 213 -4.49 5.47 12.80
N THR A 214 -4.67 5.99 14.01
CA THR A 214 -5.54 5.40 15.04
C THR A 214 -7.02 5.38 14.63
N GLU A 215 -7.51 6.43 13.98
CA GLU A 215 -8.87 6.52 13.45
C GLU A 215 -9.03 5.70 12.17
N ALA A 216 -8.03 5.77 11.28
CA ALA A 216 -8.01 5.01 10.04
C ALA A 216 -8.20 3.50 10.29
N ARG A 217 -7.62 2.96 11.37
CA ARG A 217 -7.74 1.55 11.77
C ARG A 217 -9.15 1.13 12.18
N GLN A 218 -10.06 2.06 12.45
CA GLN A 218 -11.45 1.79 12.79
C GLN A 218 -12.35 1.65 11.55
N LEU A 219 -11.84 2.02 10.38
CA LEU A 219 -12.55 1.88 9.12
C LEU A 219 -12.72 0.41 8.71
N ASP A 220 -13.76 0.14 7.94
CA ASP A 220 -13.97 -1.17 7.33
C ASP A 220 -12.92 -1.45 6.25
N MET A 221 -11.85 -2.12 6.63
CA MET A 221 -10.70 -2.42 5.79
C MET A 221 -10.26 -3.88 5.89
N PRO A 222 -9.46 -4.38 4.92
CA PRO A 222 -8.84 -5.69 5.02
C PRO A 222 -7.92 -5.77 6.24
N GLY A 223 -7.92 -6.89 6.97
CA GLY A 223 -7.08 -7.05 8.16
C GLY A 223 -5.58 -6.81 7.90
N ILE A 224 -5.08 -7.11 6.70
CA ILE A 224 -3.69 -6.82 6.34
C ILE A 224 -3.43 -5.31 6.22
N THR A 225 -4.41 -4.52 5.77
CA THR A 225 -4.30 -3.05 5.71
C THR A 225 -4.14 -2.46 7.12
N ALA A 226 -4.93 -2.93 8.08
CA ALA A 226 -4.81 -2.53 9.48
C ALA A 226 -3.44 -2.91 10.08
N VAL A 227 -2.94 -4.11 9.79
CA VAL A 227 -1.60 -4.55 10.23
C VAL A 227 -0.49 -3.69 9.62
N VAL A 228 -0.61 -3.32 8.34
CA VAL A 228 0.38 -2.46 7.67
C VAL A 228 0.36 -1.04 8.27
N LEU A 229 -0.80 -0.52 8.68
CA LEU A 229 -0.88 0.76 9.40
C LEU A 229 -0.12 0.71 10.74
N GLU A 230 -0.18 -0.41 11.45
CA GLU A 230 0.59 -0.59 12.69
C GLU A 230 2.10 -0.67 12.44
N GLU A 231 2.54 -1.38 11.37
CA GLU A 231 3.95 -1.39 10.97
C GLU A 231 4.44 0.00 10.53
N LEU A 232 3.56 0.77 9.88
CA LEU A 232 3.86 2.15 9.52
C LEU A 232 3.97 3.05 10.75
N GLN A 233 3.09 2.89 11.74
CA GLN A 233 3.14 3.65 12.99
C GLN A 233 4.45 3.41 13.74
N ASP A 234 4.88 2.15 13.84
CA ASP A 234 6.17 1.80 14.45
C ASP A 234 7.35 2.44 13.68
N ARG A 235 7.28 2.42 12.35
CA ARG A 235 8.31 3.03 11.49
C ARG A 235 8.35 4.54 11.65
N ILE A 236 7.21 5.23 11.75
CA ILE A 236 7.14 6.68 12.00
C ILE A 236 7.78 7.00 13.36
N ALA A 237 7.44 6.24 14.40
CA ALA A 237 8.02 6.39 15.73
C ALA A 237 9.55 6.18 15.74
N ALA A 238 10.06 5.30 14.85
CA ALA A 238 11.48 5.05 14.65
C ALA A 238 12.17 6.02 13.66
N GLY A 239 11.52 7.12 13.27
CA GLY A 239 12.11 8.18 12.43
C GLY A 239 12.15 7.90 10.93
N MET A 240 11.37 6.94 10.43
CA MET A 240 11.26 6.63 8.98
C MET A 240 12.58 6.28 8.28
N SER A 241 13.53 5.66 8.99
CA SER A 241 14.81 5.24 8.37
C SER A 241 14.57 4.26 7.21
N HIS A 242 15.36 4.41 6.12
CA HIS A 242 15.37 3.46 5.01
C HIS A 242 15.92 2.08 5.41
N ASP A 243 16.71 2.00 6.49
CA ASP A 243 17.29 0.77 7.00
C ASP A 243 16.39 0.03 8.02
N HIS A 244 15.21 0.60 8.30
CA HIS A 244 14.26 -0.04 9.21
C HIS A 244 13.83 -1.42 8.68
N PRO A 245 13.79 -2.47 9.54
CA PRO A 245 13.41 -3.81 9.12
C PRO A 245 12.05 -3.87 8.42
N VAL A 246 11.96 -4.66 7.35
CA VAL A 246 10.73 -4.80 6.56
C VAL A 246 10.11 -6.17 6.81
N PRO A 247 8.88 -6.24 7.38
CA PRO A 247 8.19 -7.48 7.62
C PRO A 247 7.58 -8.05 6.34
N LEU A 248 7.62 -9.38 6.24
CA LEU A 248 6.87 -10.20 5.28
C LEU A 248 5.80 -10.98 6.02
N TYR A 249 4.54 -10.74 5.69
CA TYR A 249 3.40 -11.52 6.16
C TYR A 249 2.99 -12.56 5.13
N ARG A 250 3.04 -13.83 5.49
CA ARG A 250 2.57 -14.94 4.63
C ARG A 250 1.98 -16.09 5.43
N MET A 251 1.15 -16.88 4.81
CA MET A 251 0.59 -18.07 5.44
C MET A 251 1.52 -19.28 5.22
N LEU A 252 1.95 -19.90 6.31
CA LEU A 252 2.63 -21.19 6.36
C LEU A 252 1.84 -22.14 7.25
N GLN A 253 1.62 -23.37 6.81
CA GLN A 253 0.90 -24.41 7.59
C GLN A 253 -0.41 -23.89 8.22
N LYS A 254 -1.21 -23.17 7.44
CA LYS A 254 -2.50 -22.55 7.84
C LYS A 254 -2.40 -21.39 8.87
N ARG A 255 -1.21 -20.96 9.26
CA ARG A 255 -0.99 -19.83 10.16
C ARG A 255 -0.25 -18.70 9.44
N PHE A 256 -0.58 -17.45 9.75
CA PHE A 256 0.24 -16.33 9.31
C PHE A 256 1.52 -16.28 10.13
N VAL A 257 2.61 -16.07 9.43
CA VAL A 257 3.92 -15.79 10.02
C VAL A 257 4.39 -14.40 9.60
N ARG A 258 5.09 -13.73 10.49
CA ARG A 258 5.82 -12.50 10.24
C ARG A 258 7.32 -12.81 10.19
N GLU A 259 7.93 -12.61 9.05
CA GLU A 259 9.37 -12.77 8.83
C GLU A 259 9.98 -11.41 8.53
N ILE A 260 11.25 -11.19 8.81
CA ILE A 260 11.98 -9.99 8.38
C ILE A 260 12.72 -10.27 7.08
N LEU A 261 12.55 -9.35 6.13
CA LEU A 261 13.26 -9.38 4.86
C LEU A 261 14.68 -8.84 5.02
#